data_83b516a284848db0217f0c6a6f1879db
#
_entry.id   83b516a284848db0217f0c6a6f1879db
#
_cell.length_a   1.000
_cell.length_b   1.000
_cell.length_c   1.000
_cell.angle_alpha   90.00
_cell.angle_beta   90.00
_cell.angle_gamma   90.00
#
_symmetry.space_group_name_H-M   'P 1'
#
loop_
_entity.id
_entity.type
_entity.pdbx_description
1 polymer ?
#
loop_
_entity_poly.entity_id
_entity_poly.type
_entity_poly.pdbx_seq_one_letter_code
_entity_poly.pdbx_strand_id
1 'polypeptide(L)'
;MATKSFQEDTRPGSSDTDPGSRLVPTDVKPEVNKRTGWRGRLLAESKTWYPSSGRRRKSTNLVTIPFFLYVAIFLLTPTAIVIAGAFTSATGGFTLANLARLGEKNTLESLGTSVFVSIASALIGAVVGALACYALVARSSQTGLLRRLINAVSSVLAQFGGVMLAFAFIATIGINGIGTQILFATTGIQLDPNWLASLPGLVLVYCYFQIPLMIIVFLPAMDSLRPQWKEATVNLGGSTWDYWFRVAGPILWPRFLGAFLLLFSNAFSAYATAAALFTQRSILVPLMIQSALRNEQDIGQNGFAQSLALLMVVVVAVVMTAYAQLQKRTAKWE
;
A
#
# COMPACT_ATOMS: atom_id res chain seq x y z
N MET A 1 -61.67 18.51 19.89
CA MET A 1 -62.13 19.91 19.79
C MET A 1 -61.50 20.48 18.53
N ALA A 2 -62.35 20.70 17.55
CA ALA A 2 -62.44 21.69 16.50
C ALA A 2 -61.30 21.72 15.47
N THR A 3 -61.39 21.11 14.26
CA THR A 3 -62.24 21.44 13.09
C THR A 3 -62.16 22.89 12.62
N LYS A 4 -61.69 23.05 11.35
CA LYS A 4 -62.23 23.82 10.23
C LYS A 4 -61.11 23.97 9.19
N SER A 5 -61.12 23.40 7.98
CA SER A 5 -62.07 23.40 6.85
C SER A 5 -62.14 24.71 6.09
N PHE A 6 -62.04 24.60 4.75
CA PHE A 6 -62.63 25.39 3.68
C PHE A 6 -61.87 26.69 3.28
N GLN A 7 -61.72 27.09 2.03
CA GLN A 7 -62.45 26.99 0.74
C GLN A 7 -61.53 27.66 -0.29
N GLU A 8 -61.20 27.16 -1.46
CA GLU A 8 -61.84 27.43 -2.77
C GLU A 8 -62.30 28.85 -3.02
N ASP A 9 -61.71 29.59 -3.99
CA ASP A 9 -62.50 30.04 -5.13
C ASP A 9 -61.72 30.89 -6.17
N THR A 10 -61.91 30.54 -7.45
CA THR A 10 -62.13 31.36 -8.65
C THR A 10 -61.09 32.34 -9.20
N ARG A 11 -60.80 32.08 -10.47
CA ARG A 11 -60.38 33.00 -11.55
C ARG A 11 -61.40 34.14 -11.77
N PRO A 12 -61.20 35.14 -12.70
CA PRO A 12 -60.24 35.33 -13.80
C PRO A 12 -59.81 36.83 -14.02
N GLY A 13 -58.98 37.06 -15.05
CA GLY A 13 -59.05 38.34 -15.75
C GLY A 13 -57.70 38.94 -16.20
N SER A 14 -57.37 38.67 -17.42
CA SER A 14 -57.00 39.55 -18.55
C SER A 14 -56.09 40.76 -18.32
N SER A 15 -55.12 40.81 -19.11
CA SER A 15 -54.75 41.77 -20.17
C SER A 15 -53.27 42.09 -20.22
N ASP A 16 -52.70 41.72 -21.32
CA ASP A 16 -51.99 42.57 -22.29
C ASP A 16 -50.75 43.31 -21.79
N THR A 17 -49.60 42.96 -22.29
CA THR A 17 -48.85 43.65 -23.35
C THR A 17 -47.48 42.98 -23.57
N ASP A 18 -47.37 42.33 -24.73
CA ASP A 18 -46.12 42.02 -25.39
C ASP A 18 -45.58 43.29 -26.08
N PRO A 19 -44.29 43.57 -26.03
CA PRO A 19 -43.62 43.74 -27.31
C PRO A 19 -42.17 43.26 -27.30
N GLY A 20 -41.81 42.39 -28.21
CA GLY A 20 -40.40 42.13 -28.49
C GLY A 20 -40.05 40.82 -29.12
N SER A 21 -40.92 40.27 -29.96
CA SER A 21 -40.56 39.19 -30.86
C SER A 21 -39.59 39.65 -31.95
N ARG A 22 -38.29 39.49 -31.73
CA ARG A 22 -37.35 39.50 -32.88
C ARG A 22 -37.42 38.12 -33.54
N LEU A 23 -38.05 38.11 -34.69
CA LEU A 23 -38.11 37.04 -35.65
C LEU A 23 -36.69 36.57 -36.00
N VAL A 24 -36.39 35.35 -35.62
CA VAL A 24 -35.29 34.58 -36.20
C VAL A 24 -35.78 34.05 -37.56
N PRO A 25 -35.06 34.28 -38.65
CA PRO A 25 -35.49 33.76 -39.95
C PRO A 25 -35.37 32.24 -39.96
N THR A 26 -36.47 31.55 -39.98
CA THR A 26 -36.59 30.14 -40.38
C THR A 26 -36.66 30.11 -41.87
N ASP A 27 -35.54 29.93 -42.56
CA ASP A 27 -35.48 29.25 -43.86
C ASP A 27 -34.03 29.08 -44.31
N VAL A 28 -33.35 28.07 -43.75
CA VAL A 28 -32.25 27.40 -44.45
C VAL A 28 -32.63 25.97 -44.59
N LYS A 29 -33.31 25.62 -45.69
CA LYS A 29 -33.46 24.23 -46.12
C LYS A 29 -32.08 23.67 -46.43
N PRO A 30 -31.61 22.60 -45.78
CA PRO A 30 -30.36 21.97 -46.23
C PRO A 30 -30.61 21.31 -47.60
N GLU A 31 -29.84 21.74 -48.58
CA GLU A 31 -29.76 21.03 -49.85
C GLU A 31 -29.26 19.61 -49.62
N VAL A 32 -30.17 18.66 -49.72
CA VAL A 32 -29.87 17.24 -49.62
C VAL A 32 -29.24 16.78 -50.93
N ASN A 33 -27.93 16.70 -50.96
CA ASN A 33 -27.18 16.05 -52.03
C ASN A 33 -27.54 14.56 -52.09
N LYS A 34 -28.37 14.16 -53.02
CA LYS A 34 -28.95 12.83 -53.18
C LYS A 34 -27.94 11.71 -53.54
N ARG A 35 -26.64 11.94 -53.47
CA ARG A 35 -25.62 10.96 -53.88
C ARG A 35 -24.85 10.26 -52.75
N THR A 36 -25.07 10.60 -51.50
CA THR A 36 -24.44 9.88 -50.40
C THR A 36 -25.48 9.05 -49.65
N GLY A 37 -25.41 7.72 -49.80
CA GLY A 37 -26.31 6.78 -49.11
C GLY A 37 -26.21 6.92 -47.59
N TRP A 38 -27.22 6.50 -46.89
CA TRP A 38 -27.38 6.59 -45.45
C TRP A 38 -26.18 6.09 -44.61
N ARG A 39 -25.30 5.22 -45.16
CA ARG A 39 -24.02 4.83 -44.57
C ARG A 39 -22.98 5.99 -44.52
N GLY A 40 -23.04 6.93 -45.45
CA GLY A 40 -22.15 8.11 -45.44
C GLY A 40 -22.53 9.12 -44.37
N ARG A 41 -23.79 9.18 -43.93
CA ARG A 41 -24.25 10.07 -42.87
C ARG A 41 -23.83 9.60 -41.48
N LEU A 42 -23.90 8.30 -41.22
CA LEU A 42 -23.47 7.74 -39.92
C LEU A 42 -21.95 7.86 -39.70
N LEU A 43 -21.16 7.84 -40.76
CA LEU A 43 -19.72 8.04 -40.69
C LEU A 43 -19.29 9.52 -40.63
N ALA A 44 -20.15 10.43 -41.08
CA ALA A 44 -19.87 11.88 -40.98
C ALA A 44 -20.22 12.43 -39.56
N GLU A 45 -21.28 11.94 -38.95
CA GLU A 45 -21.66 12.35 -37.58
C GLU A 45 -20.69 11.82 -36.51
N SER A 46 -20.04 10.68 -36.73
CA SER A 46 -19.06 10.14 -35.78
C SER A 46 -17.71 10.88 -35.75
N LYS A 47 -17.45 11.75 -36.75
CA LYS A 47 -16.20 12.49 -36.83
C LYS A 47 -16.17 13.85 -36.12
N THR A 48 -17.31 14.34 -35.64
CA THR A 48 -17.40 15.70 -35.07
C THR A 48 -17.31 15.78 -33.55
N TRP A 49 -17.15 14.64 -32.85
CA TRP A 49 -17.14 14.61 -31.35
C TRP A 49 -15.80 14.30 -30.70
N TYR A 50 -14.71 14.21 -31.46
CA TYR A 50 -13.38 14.20 -30.87
C TYR A 50 -12.67 15.52 -31.22
N PRO A 51 -12.52 16.46 -30.27
CA PRO A 51 -11.55 17.53 -30.47
C PRO A 51 -10.18 16.85 -30.60
N SER A 52 -9.58 17.01 -31.74
CA SER A 52 -8.21 16.59 -32.03
C SER A 52 -7.30 17.23 -30.98
N SER A 53 -6.93 16.47 -29.95
CA SER A 53 -5.96 16.84 -28.91
C SER A 53 -4.53 16.80 -29.51
N GLY A 54 -4.35 17.38 -30.65
CA GLY A 54 -3.06 17.59 -31.27
C GLY A 54 -2.53 18.96 -30.90
N ARG A 55 -1.88 19.11 -29.74
CA ARG A 55 -0.85 20.12 -29.41
C ARG A 55 -0.71 20.49 -27.93
N ARG A 56 -0.74 19.55 -27.01
CA ARG A 56 -0.39 19.85 -25.60
C ARG A 56 0.69 18.93 -25.01
N ARG A 57 1.60 18.40 -25.82
CA ARG A 57 2.64 17.48 -25.32
C ARG A 57 3.96 18.13 -24.88
N LYS A 58 4.17 19.43 -25.12
CA LYS A 58 5.46 20.09 -24.81
C LYS A 58 5.50 20.84 -23.47
N SER A 59 4.36 21.18 -22.87
CA SER A 59 4.33 21.97 -21.64
C SER A 59 4.31 21.10 -20.35
N THR A 60 3.82 19.86 -20.43
CA THR A 60 3.72 18.97 -19.26
C THR A 60 5.08 18.49 -18.76
N ASN A 61 6.06 18.35 -19.67
CA ASN A 61 7.40 17.88 -19.29
C ASN A 61 8.18 18.91 -18.48
N LEU A 62 7.93 20.22 -18.68
CA LEU A 62 8.63 21.27 -17.95
C LEU A 62 8.18 21.34 -16.47
N VAL A 63 6.92 21.06 -16.19
CA VAL A 63 6.36 21.05 -14.82
C VAL A 63 6.85 19.85 -14.02
N THR A 64 7.18 18.74 -14.70
CA THR A 64 7.69 17.52 -14.03
C THR A 64 9.20 17.56 -13.77
N ILE A 65 9.96 18.43 -14.42
CA ILE A 65 11.42 18.56 -14.23
C ILE A 65 11.79 18.85 -12.75
N PRO A 66 11.18 19.81 -12.04
CA PRO A 66 11.52 20.07 -10.64
C PRO A 66 11.30 18.84 -9.74
N PHE A 67 10.24 18.07 -9.99
CA PHE A 67 9.97 16.84 -9.26
C PHE A 67 11.06 15.77 -9.51
N PHE A 68 11.42 15.53 -10.78
CA PHE A 68 12.48 14.57 -11.09
C PHE A 68 13.85 15.04 -10.59
N LEU A 69 14.14 16.34 -10.61
CA LEU A 69 15.36 16.90 -10.06
C LEU A 69 15.42 16.70 -8.54
N TYR A 70 14.32 16.94 -7.84
CA TYR A 70 14.21 16.68 -6.41
C TYR A 70 14.47 15.19 -6.11
N VAL A 71 13.82 14.27 -6.81
CA VAL A 71 14.02 12.82 -6.65
C VAL A 71 15.48 12.44 -6.94
N ALA A 72 16.06 12.99 -8.01
CA ALA A 72 17.45 12.69 -8.36
C ALA A 72 18.44 13.15 -7.27
N ILE A 73 18.28 14.36 -6.75
CA ILE A 73 19.18 14.91 -5.75
C ILE A 73 18.98 14.22 -4.41
N PHE A 74 17.76 14.08 -3.92
CA PHE A 74 17.49 13.64 -2.54
C PHE A 74 17.31 12.13 -2.38
N LEU A 75 16.96 11.38 -3.43
CA LEU A 75 16.85 9.92 -3.37
C LEU A 75 18.00 9.21 -4.06
N LEU A 76 18.33 9.60 -5.32
CA LEU A 76 19.32 8.85 -6.09
C LEU A 76 20.75 9.16 -5.66
N THR A 77 21.06 10.40 -5.27
CA THR A 77 22.42 10.76 -4.84
C THR A 77 22.86 10.00 -3.58
N PRO A 78 22.11 9.98 -2.47
CA PRO A 78 22.48 9.18 -1.30
C PRO A 78 22.61 7.69 -1.62
N THR A 79 21.70 7.15 -2.45
CA THR A 79 21.77 5.75 -2.88
C THR A 79 23.03 5.47 -3.71
N ALA A 80 23.38 6.37 -4.62
CA ALA A 80 24.61 6.26 -5.41
C ALA A 80 25.88 6.33 -4.54
N ILE A 81 25.89 7.20 -3.52
CA ILE A 81 26.98 7.29 -2.55
C ILE A 81 27.13 5.98 -1.77
N VAL A 82 26.03 5.38 -1.31
CA VAL A 82 26.05 4.08 -0.60
C VAL A 82 26.59 2.99 -1.53
N ILE A 83 26.14 2.94 -2.78
CA ILE A 83 26.63 1.97 -3.77
C ILE A 83 28.13 2.18 -4.02
N ALA A 84 28.56 3.40 -4.31
CA ALA A 84 29.96 3.70 -4.55
C ALA A 84 30.85 3.36 -3.34
N GLY A 85 30.40 3.72 -2.14
CA GLY A 85 31.14 3.46 -0.90
C GLY A 85 31.25 2.00 -0.53
N ALA A 86 30.30 1.16 -0.91
CA ALA A 86 30.40 -0.30 -0.73
C ALA A 86 31.61 -0.90 -1.47
N PHE A 87 32.04 -0.26 -2.58
CA PHE A 87 33.21 -0.66 -3.39
C PHE A 87 34.46 0.17 -3.12
N THR A 88 34.44 1.06 -2.13
CA THR A 88 35.58 1.95 -1.83
C THR A 88 36.31 1.49 -0.57
N SER A 89 37.63 1.40 -0.66
CA SER A 89 38.50 1.13 0.47
C SER A 89 38.63 2.36 1.39
N ALA A 90 39.00 2.16 2.65
CA ALA A 90 39.38 3.24 3.60
C ALA A 90 40.43 4.19 3.05
N THR A 91 41.31 3.72 2.15
CA THR A 91 42.38 4.51 1.49
C THR A 91 41.92 5.14 0.17
N GLY A 92 40.65 5.04 -0.22
CA GLY A 92 40.09 5.67 -1.41
C GLY A 92 40.20 4.84 -2.70
N GLY A 93 40.75 3.61 -2.67
CA GLY A 93 40.89 2.72 -3.81
C GLY A 93 39.64 1.82 -3.98
N PHE A 94 39.46 1.24 -5.20
CA PHE A 94 38.44 0.24 -5.43
C PHE A 94 38.75 -1.06 -4.68
N THR A 95 37.79 -1.61 -3.97
CA THR A 95 37.93 -2.85 -3.20
C THR A 95 36.64 -3.68 -3.19
N LEU A 96 36.79 -5.01 -3.17
CA LEU A 96 35.72 -5.94 -2.90
C LEU A 96 35.78 -6.51 -1.47
N ALA A 97 36.73 -6.08 -0.65
CA ALA A 97 36.89 -6.57 0.72
C ALA A 97 35.66 -6.32 1.59
N ASN A 98 34.98 -5.17 1.41
CA ASN A 98 33.75 -4.88 2.13
C ASN A 98 32.61 -5.86 1.79
N LEU A 99 32.54 -6.27 0.52
CA LEU A 99 31.53 -7.26 0.08
C LEU A 99 31.93 -8.68 0.54
N ALA A 100 33.21 -9.01 0.59
CA ALA A 100 33.67 -10.30 1.11
C ALA A 100 33.25 -10.50 2.59
N ARG A 101 33.25 -9.42 3.39
CA ARG A 101 32.78 -9.45 4.79
C ARG A 101 31.26 -9.75 4.92
N LEU A 102 30.46 -9.58 3.86
CA LEU A 102 29.07 -10.02 3.87
C LEU A 102 28.92 -11.54 4.00
N GLY A 103 29.96 -12.32 3.65
CA GLY A 103 30.02 -13.77 3.86
C GLY A 103 30.43 -14.18 5.28
N GLU A 104 30.77 -13.26 6.18
CA GLU A 104 31.09 -13.58 7.55
C GLU A 104 29.88 -14.20 8.28
N LYS A 105 30.15 -15.15 9.17
CA LYS A 105 29.12 -15.89 9.92
C LYS A 105 28.13 -14.97 10.61
N ASN A 106 28.60 -13.93 11.30
CA ASN A 106 27.76 -12.99 12.02
C ASN A 106 26.81 -12.23 11.08
N THR A 107 27.28 -11.85 9.89
CA THR A 107 26.45 -11.17 8.87
C THR A 107 25.37 -12.08 8.33
N LEU A 108 25.73 -13.34 8.02
CA LEU A 108 24.78 -14.34 7.52
C LEU A 108 23.73 -14.70 8.58
N GLU A 109 24.11 -14.81 9.84
CA GLU A 109 23.17 -15.03 10.95
C GLU A 109 22.19 -13.85 11.10
N SER A 110 22.70 -12.61 11.07
CA SER A 110 21.87 -11.42 11.14
C SER A 110 20.94 -11.26 9.93
N LEU A 111 21.42 -11.63 8.73
CA LEU A 111 20.60 -11.66 7.53
C LEU A 111 19.49 -12.73 7.64
N GLY A 112 19.85 -13.94 8.08
CA GLY A 112 18.90 -15.02 8.31
C GLY A 112 17.82 -14.61 9.32
N THR A 113 18.22 -14.00 10.43
CA THR A 113 17.30 -13.51 11.46
C THR A 113 16.40 -12.40 10.93
N SER A 114 16.95 -11.43 10.17
CA SER A 114 16.16 -10.36 9.54
C SER A 114 15.12 -10.92 8.56
N VAL A 115 15.52 -11.85 7.72
CA VAL A 115 14.62 -12.54 6.77
C VAL A 115 13.54 -13.33 7.51
N PHE A 116 13.93 -14.08 8.54
CA PHE A 116 13.00 -14.87 9.36
C PHE A 116 11.93 -13.99 10.03
N VAL A 117 12.34 -12.93 10.74
CA VAL A 117 11.41 -12.00 11.42
C VAL A 117 10.49 -11.32 10.39
N SER A 118 11.04 -10.92 9.23
CA SER A 118 10.28 -10.26 8.17
C SER A 118 9.26 -11.22 7.54
N ILE A 119 9.63 -12.46 7.27
CA ILE A 119 8.70 -13.47 6.72
C ILE A 119 7.63 -13.83 7.76
N ALA A 120 8.03 -14.09 9.02
CA ALA A 120 7.10 -14.48 10.06
C ALA A 120 6.06 -13.39 10.31
N SER A 121 6.50 -12.14 10.51
CA SER A 121 5.58 -11.01 10.74
C SER A 121 4.73 -10.68 9.52
N ALA A 122 5.29 -10.74 8.31
CA ALA A 122 4.55 -10.52 7.08
C ALA A 122 3.51 -11.62 6.84
N LEU A 123 3.83 -12.89 7.12
CA LEU A 123 2.90 -14.00 6.97
C LEU A 123 1.73 -13.90 7.93
N ILE A 124 2.01 -13.65 9.22
CA ILE A 124 0.96 -13.46 10.24
C ILE A 124 0.12 -12.23 9.86
N GLY A 125 0.76 -11.11 9.53
CA GLY A 125 0.09 -9.88 9.12
C GLY A 125 -0.77 -10.05 7.87
N ALA A 126 -0.27 -10.79 6.86
CA ALA A 126 -0.99 -11.07 5.63
C ALA A 126 -2.22 -11.96 5.88
N VAL A 127 -2.07 -13.04 6.63
CA VAL A 127 -3.18 -13.97 6.93
C VAL A 127 -4.24 -13.28 7.77
N VAL A 128 -3.86 -12.66 8.89
CA VAL A 128 -4.82 -11.98 9.78
C VAL A 128 -5.48 -10.79 9.09
N GLY A 129 -4.71 -9.98 8.35
CA GLY A 129 -5.24 -8.85 7.59
C GLY A 129 -6.17 -9.27 6.46
N ALA A 130 -5.86 -10.37 5.74
CA ALA A 130 -6.74 -10.91 4.71
C ALA A 130 -8.04 -11.47 5.30
N LEU A 131 -8.00 -12.14 6.45
CA LEU A 131 -9.20 -12.58 7.18
C LEU A 131 -10.05 -11.39 7.64
N ALA A 132 -9.43 -10.32 8.11
CA ALA A 132 -10.12 -9.08 8.45
C ALA A 132 -10.81 -8.46 7.21
N CYS A 133 -10.12 -8.40 6.06
CA CYS A 133 -10.71 -7.96 4.79
C CYS A 133 -11.89 -8.82 4.38
N TYR A 134 -11.76 -10.14 4.49
CA TYR A 134 -12.86 -11.07 4.22
C TYR A 134 -14.08 -10.81 5.10
N ALA A 135 -13.87 -10.66 6.41
CA ALA A 135 -14.95 -10.36 7.36
C ALA A 135 -15.63 -9.02 7.06
N LEU A 136 -14.86 -8.02 6.63
CA LEU A 136 -15.38 -6.71 6.23
C LEU A 136 -16.25 -6.80 4.97
N VAL A 137 -15.78 -7.48 3.94
CA VAL A 137 -16.54 -7.65 2.68
C VAL A 137 -17.79 -8.50 2.89
N ALA A 138 -17.71 -9.52 3.75
CA ALA A 138 -18.83 -10.40 4.03
C ALA A 138 -19.97 -9.73 4.83
N ARG A 139 -19.65 -8.72 5.67
CA ARG A 139 -20.59 -8.13 6.63
C ARG A 139 -20.94 -6.66 6.40
N SER A 140 -20.17 -5.95 5.59
CA SER A 140 -20.32 -4.50 5.41
C SER A 140 -20.55 -4.14 3.95
N SER A 141 -21.48 -3.21 3.70
CA SER A 141 -21.62 -2.59 2.37
C SER A 141 -20.38 -1.76 2.03
N GLN A 142 -20.08 -1.59 0.75
CA GLN A 142 -18.91 -0.80 0.29
C GLN A 142 -18.91 0.65 0.79
N THR A 143 -20.09 1.21 1.10
CA THR A 143 -20.28 2.57 1.59
C THR A 143 -20.51 2.65 3.09
N GLY A 144 -20.44 1.54 3.82
CA GLY A 144 -20.78 1.45 5.24
C GLY A 144 -19.83 2.25 6.14
N LEU A 145 -20.37 2.82 7.23
CA LEU A 145 -19.60 3.59 8.23
C LEU A 145 -18.47 2.73 8.84
N LEU A 146 -18.75 1.46 9.16
CA LEU A 146 -17.77 0.53 9.71
C LEU A 146 -16.55 0.39 8.82
N ARG A 147 -16.76 0.29 7.52
CA ARG A 147 -15.68 0.16 6.54
C ARG A 147 -14.83 1.42 6.46
N ARG A 148 -15.46 2.61 6.46
CA ARG A 148 -14.74 3.89 6.50
C ARG A 148 -13.91 4.03 7.77
N LEU A 149 -14.48 3.63 8.91
CA LEU A 149 -13.79 3.67 10.21
C LEU A 149 -12.57 2.73 10.21
N ILE A 150 -12.74 1.47 9.77
CA ILE A 150 -11.63 0.50 9.73
C ILE A 150 -10.54 0.96 8.77
N ASN A 151 -10.89 1.49 7.60
CA ASN A 151 -9.89 2.06 6.68
C ASN A 151 -9.14 3.24 7.29
N ALA A 152 -9.84 4.16 7.96
CA ALA A 152 -9.21 5.31 8.61
C ALA A 152 -8.29 4.87 9.76
N VAL A 153 -8.76 3.98 10.63
CA VAL A 153 -7.97 3.41 11.73
C VAL A 153 -6.76 2.64 11.19
N SER A 154 -6.97 1.79 10.19
CA SER A 154 -5.87 1.03 9.56
C SER A 154 -4.82 1.95 8.93
N SER A 155 -5.24 3.07 8.31
CA SER A 155 -4.30 4.04 7.73
C SER A 155 -3.42 4.71 8.78
N VAL A 156 -3.98 5.00 9.96
CA VAL A 156 -3.22 5.54 11.09
C VAL A 156 -2.29 4.46 11.68
N LEU A 157 -2.83 3.28 11.98
CA LEU A 157 -2.07 2.20 12.61
C LEU A 157 -0.94 1.66 11.73
N ALA A 158 -1.13 1.59 10.41
CA ALA A 158 -0.10 1.16 9.47
C ALA A 158 1.11 2.11 9.45
N GLN A 159 0.90 3.39 9.77
CA GLN A 159 1.95 4.40 9.86
C GLN A 159 2.46 4.59 11.30
N PHE A 160 1.73 4.06 12.28
CA PHE A 160 2.11 4.13 13.69
C PHE A 160 3.14 3.02 14.00
N GLY A 161 4.38 3.28 13.59
CA GLY A 161 5.52 2.37 13.76
C GLY A 161 6.71 3.08 14.39
N GLY A 162 7.87 2.46 14.29
CA GLY A 162 9.13 3.02 14.77
C GLY A 162 9.26 3.05 16.28
N VAL A 163 9.96 4.04 16.78
CA VAL A 163 10.31 4.20 18.19
C VAL A 163 9.08 4.39 19.08
N MET A 164 8.08 5.14 18.61
CA MET A 164 6.82 5.37 19.35
C MET A 164 6.09 4.07 19.66
N LEU A 165 5.98 3.19 18.65
CA LEU A 165 5.35 1.89 18.82
C LEU A 165 6.12 1.02 19.82
N ALA A 166 7.46 0.98 19.72
CA ALA A 166 8.29 0.23 20.63
C ALA A 166 8.08 0.67 22.08
N PHE A 167 8.09 1.98 22.35
CA PHE A 167 7.83 2.51 23.69
C PHE A 167 6.41 2.23 24.18
N ALA A 168 5.40 2.28 23.31
CA ALA A 168 4.03 1.90 23.68
C ALA A 168 3.97 0.43 24.14
N PHE A 169 4.66 -0.48 23.41
CA PHE A 169 4.74 -1.89 23.82
C PHE A 169 5.55 -2.08 25.12
N ILE A 170 6.66 -1.36 25.29
CA ILE A 170 7.45 -1.41 26.53
C ILE A 170 6.59 -0.93 27.73
N ALA A 171 5.83 0.14 27.56
CA ALA A 171 4.97 0.69 28.61
C ALA A 171 3.78 -0.21 28.94
N THR A 172 3.26 -0.97 27.96
CA THR A 172 2.09 -1.83 28.16
C THR A 172 2.44 -3.25 28.60
N ILE A 173 3.39 -3.89 27.95
CA ILE A 173 3.73 -5.30 28.14
C ILE A 173 5.24 -5.55 28.33
N GLY A 174 6.01 -4.49 28.60
CA GLY A 174 7.41 -4.62 29.04
C GLY A 174 7.52 -5.10 30.49
N ILE A 175 8.74 -5.13 31.02
CA ILE A 175 9.06 -5.63 32.37
C ILE A 175 8.18 -5.00 33.45
N ASN A 176 8.02 -3.68 33.42
CA ASN A 176 7.20 -2.90 34.34
C ASN A 176 5.90 -2.42 33.66
N GLY A 177 5.48 -3.05 32.57
CA GLY A 177 4.30 -2.68 31.82
C GLY A 177 3.01 -2.91 32.60
N ILE A 178 2.03 -2.02 32.41
CA ILE A 178 0.72 -2.11 33.10
C ILE A 178 0.05 -3.45 32.81
N GLY A 179 0.08 -3.92 31.56
CA GLY A 179 -0.51 -5.20 31.15
C GLY A 179 0.20 -6.40 31.80
N THR A 180 1.53 -6.34 31.93
CA THR A 180 2.32 -7.39 32.61
C THR A 180 1.97 -7.45 34.09
N GLN A 181 1.80 -6.31 34.74
CA GLN A 181 1.37 -6.26 36.18
C GLN A 181 -0.04 -6.80 36.37
N ILE A 182 -1.00 -6.43 35.50
CA ILE A 182 -2.36 -6.97 35.55
C ILE A 182 -2.37 -8.48 35.32
N LEU A 183 -1.60 -8.96 34.31
CA LEU A 183 -1.49 -10.38 34.03
C LEU A 183 -0.96 -11.15 35.25
N PHE A 184 0.10 -10.65 35.88
CA PHE A 184 0.66 -11.24 37.10
C PHE A 184 -0.34 -11.23 38.25
N ALA A 185 -1.04 -10.13 38.48
CA ALA A 185 -2.03 -10.02 39.55
C ALA A 185 -3.25 -10.95 39.36
N THR A 186 -3.63 -11.23 38.10
CA THR A 186 -4.82 -12.05 37.81
C THR A 186 -4.53 -13.54 37.64
N THR A 187 -3.36 -13.89 37.08
CA THR A 187 -3.03 -15.26 36.69
C THR A 187 -1.84 -15.84 37.45
N GLY A 188 -1.06 -14.99 38.13
CA GLY A 188 0.22 -15.38 38.76
C GLY A 188 1.35 -15.69 37.76
N ILE A 189 1.12 -15.52 36.45
CA ILE A 189 2.11 -15.81 35.42
C ILE A 189 3.08 -14.65 35.32
N GLN A 190 4.37 -14.91 35.54
CA GLN A 190 5.44 -13.95 35.29
C GLN A 190 5.96 -14.14 33.85
N LEU A 191 5.86 -13.11 33.04
CA LEU A 191 6.53 -13.09 31.75
C LEU A 191 8.04 -12.91 31.96
N ASP A 192 8.85 -13.56 31.10
CA ASP A 192 10.29 -13.34 31.07
C ASP A 192 10.55 -11.83 30.88
N PRO A 193 11.36 -11.17 31.71
CA PRO A 193 11.66 -9.75 31.59
C PRO A 193 12.15 -9.34 30.19
N ASN A 194 12.82 -10.24 29.48
CA ASN A 194 13.37 -9.97 28.16
C ASN A 194 12.51 -10.49 27.00
N TRP A 195 11.31 -11.02 27.26
CA TRP A 195 10.49 -11.64 26.20
C TRP A 195 10.17 -10.66 25.04
N LEU A 196 9.93 -9.39 25.35
CA LEU A 196 9.64 -8.37 24.35
C LEU A 196 10.88 -8.06 23.48
N ALA A 197 12.08 -8.17 24.05
CA ALA A 197 13.36 -8.08 23.35
C ALA A 197 13.83 -9.42 22.76
N SER A 198 12.92 -10.39 22.63
CA SER A 198 13.15 -11.65 21.93
C SER A 198 12.63 -11.61 20.50
N LEU A 199 13.00 -12.59 19.67
CA LEU A 199 12.50 -12.69 18.29
C LEU A 199 10.97 -12.80 18.22
N PRO A 200 10.29 -13.63 19.04
CA PRO A 200 8.82 -13.67 19.08
C PRO A 200 8.19 -12.32 19.48
N GLY A 201 8.77 -11.63 20.46
CA GLY A 201 8.31 -10.31 20.88
C GLY A 201 8.39 -9.28 19.72
N LEU A 202 9.50 -9.29 19.00
CA LEU A 202 9.67 -8.42 17.83
C LEU A 202 8.66 -8.74 16.71
N VAL A 203 8.44 -10.02 16.43
CA VAL A 203 7.42 -10.46 15.47
C VAL A 203 6.04 -9.95 15.87
N LEU A 204 5.68 -10.05 17.16
CA LEU A 204 4.42 -9.53 17.69
C LEU A 204 4.28 -8.02 17.43
N VAL A 205 5.31 -7.26 17.78
CA VAL A 205 5.32 -5.79 17.57
C VAL A 205 5.21 -5.44 16.09
N TYR A 206 5.87 -6.20 15.22
CA TYR A 206 5.78 -5.99 13.79
C TYR A 206 4.38 -6.31 13.25
N CYS A 207 3.70 -7.33 13.77
CA CYS A 207 2.32 -7.65 13.38
C CYS A 207 1.36 -6.48 13.61
N TYR A 208 1.63 -5.63 14.60
CA TYR A 208 0.79 -4.48 14.93
C TYR A 208 0.58 -3.53 13.74
N PHE A 209 1.62 -3.20 12.99
CA PHE A 209 1.51 -2.35 11.80
C PHE A 209 1.32 -3.14 10.50
N GLN A 210 1.73 -4.40 10.46
CA GLN A 210 1.58 -5.27 9.29
C GLN A 210 0.12 -5.63 9.01
N ILE A 211 -0.67 -5.93 10.05
CA ILE A 211 -2.08 -6.26 9.90
C ILE A 211 -2.87 -5.10 9.27
N PRO A 212 -2.81 -3.86 9.80
CA PRO A 212 -3.46 -2.71 9.17
C PRO A 212 -2.96 -2.41 7.76
N LEU A 213 -1.65 -2.56 7.53
CA LEU A 213 -1.07 -2.37 6.19
C LEU A 213 -1.65 -3.37 5.18
N MET A 214 -1.80 -4.64 5.58
CA MET A 214 -2.46 -5.65 4.75
C MET A 214 -3.89 -5.26 4.43
N ILE A 215 -4.65 -4.76 5.39
CA ILE A 215 -6.03 -4.31 5.17
C ILE A 215 -6.08 -3.23 4.08
N ILE A 216 -5.23 -2.22 4.16
CA ILE A 216 -5.18 -1.11 3.19
C ILE A 216 -4.85 -1.62 1.78
N VAL A 217 -3.87 -2.51 1.69
CA VAL A 217 -3.35 -2.98 0.39
C VAL A 217 -4.27 -4.03 -0.24
N PHE A 218 -4.87 -4.91 0.57
CA PHE A 218 -5.61 -6.07 0.07
C PHE A 218 -7.11 -5.84 -0.05
N LEU A 219 -7.70 -4.90 0.70
CA LEU A 219 -9.14 -4.62 0.65
C LEU A 219 -9.61 -4.19 -0.74
N PRO A 220 -8.91 -3.32 -1.51
CA PRO A 220 -9.29 -3.01 -2.89
C PRO A 220 -9.29 -4.25 -3.81
N ALA A 221 -8.39 -5.20 -3.56
CA ALA A 221 -8.36 -6.46 -4.30
C ALA A 221 -9.61 -7.32 -4.02
N MET A 222 -10.04 -7.38 -2.76
CA MET A 222 -11.28 -8.06 -2.37
C MET A 222 -12.51 -7.40 -3.00
N ASP A 223 -12.52 -6.07 -3.10
CA ASP A 223 -13.62 -5.30 -3.69
C ASP A 223 -13.76 -5.47 -5.19
N SER A 224 -12.70 -5.88 -5.86
CA SER A 224 -12.74 -6.15 -7.30
C SER A 224 -13.49 -7.44 -7.65
N LEU A 225 -13.83 -8.28 -6.68
CA LEU A 225 -14.65 -9.46 -6.88
C LEU A 225 -16.10 -9.06 -7.18
N ARG A 226 -16.59 -9.39 -8.37
CA ARG A 226 -17.93 -9.06 -8.80
C ARG A 226 -18.95 -10.00 -8.16
N PRO A 227 -20.06 -9.50 -7.55
CA PRO A 227 -21.12 -10.33 -6.96
C PRO A 227 -21.69 -11.35 -7.94
N GLN A 228 -21.76 -10.98 -9.24
CA GLN A 228 -22.27 -11.83 -10.32
C GLN A 228 -21.51 -13.16 -10.44
N TRP A 229 -20.24 -13.21 -10.11
CA TRP A 229 -19.47 -14.44 -10.16
C TRP A 229 -19.91 -15.44 -9.09
N LYS A 230 -20.29 -14.94 -7.91
CA LYS A 230 -20.86 -15.76 -6.85
C LYS A 230 -22.24 -16.29 -7.25
N GLU A 231 -23.09 -15.41 -7.81
CA GLU A 231 -24.43 -15.77 -8.30
C GLU A 231 -24.34 -16.81 -9.43
N ALA A 232 -23.45 -16.63 -10.39
CA ALA A 232 -23.21 -17.60 -11.45
C ALA A 232 -22.77 -18.96 -10.92
N THR A 233 -21.90 -18.99 -9.91
CA THR A 233 -21.46 -20.24 -9.28
C THR A 233 -22.63 -20.98 -8.64
N VAL A 234 -23.49 -20.27 -7.91
CA VAL A 234 -24.69 -20.84 -7.27
C VAL A 234 -25.68 -21.34 -8.32
N ASN A 235 -25.93 -20.58 -9.38
CA ASN A 235 -26.85 -20.99 -10.49
C ASN A 235 -26.37 -22.23 -11.23
N LEU A 236 -25.05 -22.47 -11.25
CA LEU A 236 -24.46 -23.69 -11.81
C LEU A 236 -24.43 -24.86 -10.81
N GLY A 237 -25.09 -24.73 -9.64
CA GLY A 237 -25.16 -25.78 -8.61
C GLY A 237 -23.91 -25.85 -7.71
N GLY A 238 -22.98 -24.90 -7.83
CA GLY A 238 -21.78 -24.83 -6.98
C GLY A 238 -22.08 -24.27 -5.58
N SER A 239 -21.27 -24.68 -4.62
CA SER A 239 -21.31 -24.19 -3.24
C SER A 239 -20.51 -22.89 -3.07
N THR A 240 -20.67 -22.23 -1.91
CA THR A 240 -19.81 -21.08 -1.52
C THR A 240 -18.34 -21.49 -1.47
N TRP A 241 -18.03 -22.75 -1.16
CA TRP A 241 -16.68 -23.28 -1.15
C TRP A 241 -16.09 -23.37 -2.56
N ASP A 242 -16.90 -23.83 -3.55
CA ASP A 242 -16.51 -23.86 -4.97
C ASP A 242 -16.19 -22.46 -5.49
N TYR A 243 -17.02 -21.46 -5.11
CA TYR A 243 -16.73 -20.06 -5.44
C TYR A 243 -15.36 -19.62 -4.91
N TRP A 244 -15.06 -19.88 -3.63
CA TRP A 244 -13.80 -19.44 -3.04
C TRP A 244 -12.59 -20.18 -3.62
N PHE A 245 -12.64 -21.49 -3.82
CA PHE A 245 -11.50 -22.26 -4.31
C PHE A 245 -11.28 -22.18 -5.82
N ARG A 246 -12.37 -22.08 -6.61
CA ARG A 246 -12.27 -22.13 -8.08
C ARG A 246 -12.34 -20.77 -8.75
N VAL A 247 -12.92 -19.75 -8.11
CA VAL A 247 -13.14 -18.43 -8.71
C VAL A 247 -12.37 -17.35 -7.95
N ALA A 248 -12.73 -17.07 -6.70
CA ALA A 248 -12.17 -15.97 -5.94
C ALA A 248 -10.69 -16.20 -5.56
N GLY A 249 -10.36 -17.40 -5.09
CA GLY A 249 -9.00 -17.74 -4.66
C GLY A 249 -7.95 -17.56 -5.75
N PRO A 250 -8.08 -18.17 -6.92
CA PRO A 250 -7.13 -17.99 -8.03
C PRO A 250 -6.96 -16.53 -8.46
N ILE A 251 -8.03 -15.72 -8.40
CA ILE A 251 -7.99 -14.28 -8.73
C ILE A 251 -7.27 -13.49 -7.65
N LEU A 252 -7.52 -13.81 -6.38
CA LEU A 252 -6.93 -13.09 -5.23
C LEU A 252 -5.51 -13.53 -4.92
N TRP A 253 -5.12 -14.77 -5.26
CA TRP A 253 -3.82 -15.33 -4.89
C TRP A 253 -2.62 -14.48 -5.34
N PRO A 254 -2.53 -14.02 -6.62
CA PRO A 254 -1.42 -13.17 -7.03
C PRO A 254 -1.42 -11.81 -6.32
N ARG A 255 -2.60 -11.26 -6.00
CA ARG A 255 -2.74 -10.00 -5.26
C ARG A 255 -2.35 -10.17 -3.80
N PHE A 256 -2.71 -11.31 -3.19
CA PHE A 256 -2.27 -11.68 -1.84
C PHE A 256 -0.75 -11.83 -1.76
N LEU A 257 -0.14 -12.55 -2.70
CA LEU A 257 1.32 -12.68 -2.77
C LEU A 257 1.99 -11.32 -2.97
N GLY A 258 1.43 -10.45 -3.81
CA GLY A 258 1.92 -9.10 -3.99
C GLY A 258 1.88 -8.29 -2.67
N ALA A 259 0.75 -8.31 -1.97
CA ALA A 259 0.63 -7.68 -0.66
C ALA A 259 1.62 -8.26 0.35
N PHE A 260 1.76 -9.58 0.42
CA PHE A 260 2.74 -10.27 1.28
C PHE A 260 4.18 -9.80 1.01
N LEU A 261 4.60 -9.69 -0.26
CA LEU A 261 5.95 -9.22 -0.63
C LEU A 261 6.17 -7.75 -0.21
N LEU A 262 5.13 -6.94 -0.29
CA LEU A 262 5.17 -5.56 0.20
C LEU A 262 5.32 -5.53 1.73
N LEU A 263 4.55 -6.33 2.46
CA LEU A 263 4.67 -6.47 3.91
C LEU A 263 6.08 -6.96 4.31
N PHE A 264 6.60 -7.97 3.60
CA PHE A 264 7.95 -8.45 3.83
C PHE A 264 8.99 -7.33 3.68
N SER A 265 8.93 -6.56 2.58
CA SER A 265 9.87 -5.46 2.35
C SER A 265 9.77 -4.38 3.42
N ASN A 266 8.55 -4.09 3.88
CA ASN A 266 8.31 -3.13 4.96
C ASN A 266 8.92 -3.61 6.28
N ALA A 267 8.71 -4.88 6.66
CA ALA A 267 9.30 -5.45 7.88
C ALA A 267 10.84 -5.54 7.79
N PHE A 268 11.37 -5.96 6.64
CA PHE A 268 12.82 -6.13 6.42
C PHE A 268 13.57 -4.81 6.55
N SER A 269 12.96 -3.69 6.15
CA SER A 269 13.53 -2.35 6.28
C SER A 269 13.22 -1.64 7.61
N ALA A 270 12.40 -2.25 8.49
CA ALA A 270 11.98 -1.64 9.74
C ALA A 270 13.10 -1.61 10.78
N TYR A 271 13.83 -0.49 10.82
CA TYR A 271 14.95 -0.26 11.74
C TYR A 271 14.50 0.30 13.10
N ALA A 272 13.67 1.36 13.09
CA ALA A 272 13.46 2.19 14.27
C ALA A 272 12.78 1.45 15.43
N THR A 273 11.84 0.55 15.13
CA THR A 273 11.16 -0.29 16.13
C THR A 273 12.15 -1.30 16.74
N ALA A 274 12.94 -1.97 15.91
CA ALA A 274 13.93 -2.92 16.36
C ALA A 274 15.00 -2.23 17.22
N ALA A 275 15.49 -1.07 16.80
CA ALA A 275 16.51 -0.29 17.53
C ALA A 275 16.05 0.17 18.93
N ALA A 276 14.75 0.44 19.09
CA ALA A 276 14.21 0.83 20.38
C ALA A 276 13.99 -0.38 21.33
N LEU A 277 13.75 -1.57 20.78
CA LEU A 277 13.56 -2.80 21.57
C LEU A 277 14.90 -3.49 21.92
N PHE A 278 15.86 -3.49 20.98
CA PHE A 278 17.16 -4.16 21.12
C PHE A 278 18.28 -3.15 21.29
N THR A 279 18.55 -2.73 22.48
CA THR A 279 19.52 -1.65 22.75
C THR A 279 20.99 -2.03 22.49
N GLN A 280 21.35 -3.32 22.48
CA GLN A 280 22.77 -3.72 22.45
C GLN A 280 23.13 -4.95 21.59
N ARG A 281 22.26 -5.46 20.73
CA ARG A 281 22.55 -6.66 19.92
C ARG A 281 22.39 -6.41 18.44
N SER A 282 23.45 -6.63 17.68
CA SER A 282 23.44 -6.60 16.19
C SER A 282 22.79 -7.85 15.59
N ILE A 283 21.54 -8.17 16.02
CA ILE A 283 20.83 -9.38 15.62
C ILE A 283 20.20 -9.23 14.22
N LEU A 284 19.94 -7.99 13.80
CA LEU A 284 19.30 -7.66 12.53
C LEU A 284 20.24 -6.82 11.66
N VAL A 285 20.15 -6.98 10.33
CA VAL A 285 20.97 -6.21 9.38
C VAL A 285 20.84 -4.69 9.59
N PRO A 286 19.66 -4.10 9.78
CA PRO A 286 19.53 -2.67 10.06
C PRO A 286 20.28 -2.23 11.34
N LEU A 287 20.32 -3.07 12.37
CA LEU A 287 21.05 -2.80 13.62
C LEU A 287 22.56 -2.95 13.43
N MET A 288 23.00 -3.89 12.58
CA MET A 288 24.42 -4.01 12.21
C MET A 288 24.93 -2.77 11.46
N ILE A 289 24.13 -2.23 10.54
CA ILE A 289 24.47 -0.99 9.85
C ILE A 289 24.70 0.14 10.85
N GLN A 290 23.76 0.29 11.81
CA GLN A 290 23.89 1.31 12.86
C GLN A 290 25.14 1.11 13.71
N SER A 291 25.40 -0.13 14.13
CA SER A 291 26.59 -0.43 14.96
C SER A 291 27.88 -0.17 14.20
N ALA A 292 27.95 -0.50 12.92
CA ALA A 292 29.09 -0.24 12.06
C ALA A 292 29.32 1.26 11.84
N LEU A 293 28.25 2.07 11.73
CA LEU A 293 28.34 3.52 11.58
C LEU A 293 28.74 4.24 12.89
N ARG A 294 28.41 3.65 14.07
CA ARG A 294 28.74 4.24 15.37
C ARG A 294 30.19 3.99 15.82
N ASN A 295 30.83 2.97 15.27
CA ASN A 295 32.23 2.66 15.56
C ASN A 295 33.19 3.59 14.79
N GLU A 296 33.27 4.84 15.22
CA GLU A 296 34.15 5.88 14.60
C GLU A 296 35.65 5.56 14.67
N GLN A 297 36.06 4.61 15.51
CA GLN A 297 37.44 4.26 15.73
C GLN A 297 38.07 3.39 14.63
N ASP A 298 37.26 2.80 13.76
CA ASP A 298 37.73 1.92 12.69
C ASP A 298 37.31 2.47 11.32
N ILE A 299 38.25 3.17 10.67
CA ILE A 299 38.06 3.87 9.38
C ILE A 299 37.54 2.92 8.27
N GLY A 300 37.75 1.60 8.43
CA GLY A 300 37.25 0.57 7.48
C GLY A 300 35.80 0.21 7.63
N GLN A 301 35.11 0.60 8.70
CA GLN A 301 33.72 0.14 8.97
C GLN A 301 32.66 0.89 8.18
N ASN A 302 32.93 2.13 7.74
CA ASN A 302 32.00 2.86 6.89
C ASN A 302 31.73 2.13 5.56
N GLY A 303 32.77 1.58 4.91
CA GLY A 303 32.60 0.78 3.70
C GLY A 303 31.81 -0.53 3.93
N PHE A 304 32.00 -1.16 5.10
CA PHE A 304 31.23 -2.33 5.50
C PHE A 304 29.75 -1.98 5.77
N ALA A 305 29.46 -0.89 6.48
CA ALA A 305 28.09 -0.42 6.68
C ALA A 305 27.37 -0.13 5.35
N GLN A 306 28.09 0.48 4.39
CA GLN A 306 27.57 0.73 3.05
C GLN A 306 27.34 -0.56 2.26
N SER A 307 28.20 -1.59 2.42
CA SER A 307 27.98 -2.89 1.79
C SER A 307 26.78 -3.64 2.39
N LEU A 308 26.53 -3.52 3.70
CA LEU A 308 25.30 -4.04 4.33
C LEU A 308 24.05 -3.31 3.84
N ALA A 309 24.13 -1.98 3.68
CA ALA A 309 23.01 -1.20 3.12
C ALA A 309 22.76 -1.58 1.66
N LEU A 310 23.82 -1.78 0.86
CA LEU A 310 23.70 -2.29 -0.51
C LEU A 310 23.03 -3.68 -0.55
N LEU A 311 23.41 -4.59 0.35
CA LEU A 311 22.78 -5.90 0.49
C LEU A 311 21.27 -5.76 0.74
N MET A 312 20.85 -4.88 1.65
CA MET A 312 19.43 -4.62 1.92
C MET A 312 18.72 -4.08 0.67
N VAL A 313 19.31 -3.11 -0.02
CA VAL A 313 18.77 -2.56 -1.27
C VAL A 313 18.58 -3.65 -2.31
N VAL A 314 19.56 -4.53 -2.49
CA VAL A 314 19.47 -5.66 -3.45
C VAL A 314 18.34 -6.62 -3.07
N VAL A 315 18.24 -7.02 -1.81
CA VAL A 315 17.16 -7.92 -1.34
C VAL A 315 15.79 -7.29 -1.60
N VAL A 316 15.59 -6.02 -1.20
CA VAL A 316 14.32 -5.32 -1.43
C VAL A 316 14.05 -5.14 -2.93
N ALA A 317 15.05 -4.80 -3.74
CA ALA A 317 14.91 -4.64 -5.19
C ALA A 317 14.48 -5.96 -5.87
N VAL A 318 15.06 -7.10 -5.48
CA VAL A 318 14.66 -8.42 -5.97
C VAL A 318 13.19 -8.72 -5.61
N VAL A 319 12.81 -8.48 -4.35
CA VAL A 319 11.44 -8.69 -3.87
C VAL A 319 10.46 -7.77 -4.59
N MET A 320 10.79 -6.48 -4.74
CA MET A 320 9.94 -5.51 -5.45
C MET A 320 9.84 -5.81 -6.96
N THR A 321 10.89 -6.34 -7.56
CA THR A 321 10.85 -6.80 -8.96
C THR A 321 9.92 -8.00 -9.10
N ALA A 322 9.99 -8.97 -8.19
CA ALA A 322 9.05 -10.09 -8.14
C ALA A 322 7.60 -9.61 -7.96
N TYR A 323 7.37 -8.66 -7.05
CA TYR A 323 6.08 -8.00 -6.86
C TYR A 323 5.56 -7.35 -8.15
N ALA A 324 6.38 -6.55 -8.83
CA ALA A 324 6.01 -5.88 -10.08
C ALA A 324 5.69 -6.88 -11.21
N GLN A 325 6.40 -8.02 -11.27
CA GLN A 325 6.12 -9.08 -12.24
C GLN A 325 4.79 -9.79 -11.94
N LEU A 326 4.49 -10.03 -10.66
CA LEU A 326 3.20 -10.60 -10.25
C LEU A 326 2.05 -9.67 -10.61
N GLN A 327 2.17 -8.36 -10.35
CA GLN A 327 1.15 -7.39 -10.74
C GLN A 327 0.91 -7.33 -12.26
N LYS A 328 1.97 -7.36 -13.07
CA LYS A 328 1.85 -7.36 -14.53
C LYS A 328 1.13 -8.60 -15.06
N ARG A 329 1.28 -9.76 -14.41
CA ARG A 329 0.56 -10.99 -14.79
C ARG A 329 -0.93 -10.90 -14.46
N THR A 330 -1.28 -10.23 -13.37
CA THR A 330 -2.70 -10.06 -12.96
C THR A 330 -3.45 -9.08 -13.85
N ALA A 331 -2.80 -7.97 -14.25
CA ALA A 331 -3.39 -6.95 -15.12
C ALA A 331 -3.73 -7.44 -16.55
N LYS A 332 -3.26 -8.61 -16.96
CA LYS A 332 -3.63 -9.22 -18.25
C LYS A 332 -5.00 -9.90 -18.25
N TRP A 333 -5.62 -10.06 -17.09
CA TRP A 333 -6.90 -10.75 -16.91
C TRP A 333 -8.05 -9.78 -16.56
N GLU A 334 -7.78 -8.49 -16.48
CA GLU A 334 -8.76 -7.37 -16.40
C GLU A 334 -9.08 -6.82 -17.79
#